data_74c9baa9cc6438a4574ef8001c7942d3
#
_entry.id   74c9baa9cc6438a4574ef8001c7942d3
#
_cell.length_a   1.000
_cell.length_b   1.000
_cell.length_c   1.000
_cell.angle_alpha   90.00
_cell.angle_beta   90.00
_cell.angle_gamma   90.00
#
_symmetry.space_group_name_H-M   'P 1'
#
loop_
_entity.id
_entity.type
_entity.pdbx_description
1 polymer ?
#
loop_
_entity_poly.entity_id
_entity_poly.type
_entity_poly.pdbx_seq_one_letter_code
_entity_poly.pdbx_strand_id
1 'polypeptide(L)'
;MLKHIVMWKLKDHAEGADRAANAIKMKALLDGCATIVPGIVKFEAVLAQPGLEATYDVVLYSEFTDRTALNAYLDHPEHVAIKPFIGAIRLERQCMDYEV
;
A
#
# COMPACT_ATOMS: atom_id res chain seq x y z
N MET A 1 6.67 -18.51 3.26
CA MET A 1 6.36 -17.27 2.54
C MET A 1 5.36 -16.46 3.36
N LEU A 2 5.64 -15.20 3.60
CA LEU A 2 4.73 -14.30 4.30
C LEU A 2 4.02 -13.40 3.30
N LYS A 3 2.70 -13.29 3.42
CA LYS A 3 1.89 -12.40 2.60
C LYS A 3 1.40 -11.23 3.44
N HIS A 4 1.55 -10.04 2.89
CA HIS A 4 1.16 -8.77 3.51
C HIS A 4 0.19 -8.06 2.58
N ILE A 5 -1.06 -7.94 3.01
CA ILE A 5 -2.14 -7.38 2.20
C ILE A 5 -2.76 -6.21 2.94
N VAL A 6 -2.85 -5.07 2.26
CA VAL A 6 -3.47 -3.86 2.81
C VAL A 6 -4.44 -3.29 1.79
N MET A 7 -5.58 -2.81 2.27
CA MET A 7 -6.56 -2.11 1.43
C MET A 7 -6.92 -0.79 2.06
N TRP A 8 -7.12 0.24 1.24
CA TRP A 8 -7.47 1.58 1.70
C TRP A 8 -8.68 2.12 0.96
N LYS A 9 -9.58 2.73 1.73
CA LYS A 9 -10.57 3.68 1.23
C LYS A 9 -10.03 5.08 1.41
N LEU A 10 -10.22 5.92 0.40
CA LEU A 10 -9.74 7.29 0.43
C LEU A 10 -10.89 8.27 0.65
N LYS A 11 -10.55 9.43 1.24
CA LYS A 11 -11.46 10.57 1.35
C LYS A 11 -11.77 11.12 -0.03
N ASP A 12 -12.95 11.75 -0.19
CA ASP A 12 -13.33 12.40 -1.45
C ASP A 12 -12.36 13.52 -1.82
N HIS A 13 -11.92 14.28 -0.82
CA HIS A 13 -10.94 15.35 -0.94
C HIS A 13 -10.00 15.35 0.25
N ALA A 14 -8.71 15.47 0.00
CA ALA A 14 -7.68 15.62 1.01
C ALA A 14 -6.41 16.14 0.36
N GLU A 15 -5.59 16.86 1.12
CA GLU A 15 -4.28 17.35 0.67
C GLU A 15 -4.38 18.14 -0.67
N GLY A 16 -5.45 18.90 -0.85
CA GLY A 16 -5.64 19.73 -2.03
C GLY A 16 -6.01 19.01 -3.31
N ALA A 17 -6.41 17.72 -3.24
CA ALA A 17 -6.73 16.92 -4.41
C ALA A 17 -7.95 16.03 -4.17
N ASP A 18 -8.57 15.55 -5.25
CA ASP A 18 -9.68 14.63 -5.19
C ASP A 18 -9.18 13.18 -4.96
N ARG A 19 -10.14 12.27 -4.76
CA ARG A 19 -9.86 10.85 -4.50
C ARG A 19 -9.05 10.22 -5.64
N ALA A 20 -9.42 10.47 -6.89
CA ALA A 20 -8.76 9.86 -8.04
C ALA A 20 -7.29 10.29 -8.14
N ALA A 21 -7.01 11.59 -7.97
CA ALA A 21 -5.65 12.12 -7.99
C ALA A 21 -4.81 11.56 -6.84
N ASN A 22 -5.40 11.48 -5.64
CA ASN A 22 -4.71 10.94 -4.46
C ASN A 22 -4.44 9.45 -4.59
N ALA A 23 -5.34 8.68 -5.22
CA ALA A 23 -5.13 7.25 -5.48
C ALA A 23 -3.93 7.04 -6.41
N ILE A 24 -3.83 7.82 -7.48
CA ILE A 24 -2.70 7.75 -8.42
C ILE A 24 -1.39 8.09 -7.71
N LYS A 25 -1.36 9.16 -6.91
CA LYS A 25 -0.18 9.56 -6.15
C LYS A 25 0.22 8.49 -5.13
N MET A 26 -0.75 7.92 -4.43
CA MET A 26 -0.51 6.86 -3.46
C MET A 26 0.11 5.62 -4.11
N LYS A 27 -0.42 5.20 -5.27
CA LYS A 27 0.14 4.08 -6.01
C LYS A 27 1.60 4.34 -6.39
N ALA A 28 1.92 5.53 -6.89
CA ALA A 28 3.29 5.90 -7.25
C ALA A 28 4.23 5.83 -6.04
N LEU A 29 3.79 6.31 -4.88
CA LEU A 29 4.57 6.23 -3.64
C LEU A 29 4.79 4.78 -3.18
N LEU A 30 3.77 3.94 -3.26
CA LEU A 30 3.90 2.52 -2.94
C LEU A 30 4.83 1.81 -3.92
N ASP A 31 4.69 2.07 -5.22
CA ASP A 31 5.57 1.49 -6.25
C ASP A 31 7.06 1.81 -5.97
N GLY A 32 7.34 2.98 -5.44
CA GLY A 32 8.69 3.39 -5.03
C GLY A 32 9.27 2.55 -3.90
N CYS A 33 8.44 1.79 -3.18
CA CYS A 33 8.89 0.92 -2.08
C CYS A 33 9.10 -0.55 -2.51
N ALA A 34 8.84 -0.89 -3.76
CA ALA A 34 8.78 -2.28 -4.22
C ALA A 34 10.10 -3.05 -4.07
N THR A 35 11.23 -2.36 -3.99
CA THR A 35 12.57 -2.99 -3.96
C THR A 35 13.47 -2.45 -2.85
N ILE A 36 12.90 -1.81 -1.83
CA ILE A 36 13.71 -1.11 -0.81
C ILE A 36 14.43 -2.04 0.17
N VAL A 37 13.98 -3.31 0.31
CA VAL A 37 14.69 -4.30 1.14
C VAL A 37 14.84 -5.62 0.39
N PRO A 38 15.88 -6.40 0.67
CA PRO A 38 15.95 -7.77 0.19
C PRO A 38 14.84 -8.60 0.85
N GLY A 39 14.37 -9.63 0.15
CA GLY A 39 13.30 -10.48 0.66
C GLY A 39 11.91 -10.06 0.24
N ILE A 40 11.72 -8.95 -0.47
CA ILE A 40 10.48 -8.66 -1.18
C ILE A 40 10.42 -9.56 -2.41
N VAL A 41 9.48 -10.50 -2.43
CA VAL A 41 9.33 -11.49 -3.50
C VAL A 41 8.35 -10.99 -4.55
N LYS A 42 7.25 -10.38 -4.10
CA LYS A 42 6.23 -9.80 -4.96
C LYS A 42 5.69 -8.54 -4.32
N PHE A 43 5.37 -7.54 -5.14
CA PHE A 43 4.88 -6.27 -4.66
C PHE A 43 4.00 -5.63 -5.74
N GLU A 44 2.71 -5.53 -5.46
CA GLU A 44 1.70 -5.06 -6.40
C GLU A 44 0.83 -4.02 -5.71
N ALA A 45 0.92 -2.76 -6.13
CA ALA A 45 -0.03 -1.73 -5.73
C ALA A 45 -1.01 -1.49 -6.87
N VAL A 46 -2.30 -1.66 -6.63
CA VAL A 46 -3.33 -1.62 -7.68
C VAL A 46 -4.48 -0.74 -7.24
N LEU A 47 -4.95 0.09 -8.16
CA LEU A 47 -6.16 0.89 -7.98
C LEU A 47 -7.40 0.09 -8.38
N ALA A 48 -8.56 0.43 -7.82
CA ALA A 48 -9.84 -0.10 -8.26
C ALA A 48 -9.98 0.06 -9.78
N GLN A 49 -10.41 -1.00 -10.46
CA GLN A 49 -10.43 -1.05 -11.93
C GLN A 49 -11.86 -0.96 -12.46
N PRO A 50 -12.07 -0.25 -13.58
CA PRO A 50 -13.39 -0.20 -14.20
C PRO A 50 -13.89 -1.59 -14.58
N GLY A 51 -15.16 -1.86 -14.34
CA GLY A 51 -15.78 -3.14 -14.71
C GLY A 51 -15.55 -4.28 -13.73
N LEU A 52 -14.75 -4.07 -12.70
CA LEU A 52 -14.53 -5.05 -11.62
C LEU A 52 -15.06 -4.51 -10.29
N GLU A 53 -15.63 -5.39 -9.48
CA GLU A 53 -16.15 -5.00 -8.18
C GLU A 53 -15.01 -4.64 -7.22
N ALA A 54 -15.13 -3.48 -6.57
CA ALA A 54 -14.19 -3.06 -5.54
C ALA A 54 -14.90 -2.15 -4.54
N THR A 55 -14.74 -2.45 -3.25
CA THR A 55 -15.24 -1.62 -2.16
C THR A 55 -14.15 -0.75 -1.54
N TYR A 56 -12.91 -0.92 -2.00
CA TYR A 56 -11.75 -0.13 -1.61
C TYR A 56 -11.13 0.52 -2.85
N ASP A 57 -10.33 1.55 -2.65
CA ASP A 57 -9.76 2.35 -3.73
C ASP A 57 -8.36 1.89 -4.16
N VAL A 58 -7.58 1.39 -3.20
CA VAL A 58 -6.19 0.95 -3.42
C VAL A 58 -5.96 -0.33 -2.65
N VAL A 59 -5.27 -1.28 -3.28
CA VAL A 59 -4.78 -2.50 -2.62
C VAL A 59 -3.28 -2.61 -2.79
N LEU A 60 -2.59 -3.05 -1.74
CA LEU A 60 -1.22 -3.56 -1.80
C LEU A 60 -1.27 -5.06 -1.54
N TYR A 61 -0.84 -5.85 -2.53
CA TYR A 61 -0.55 -7.27 -2.35
C TYR A 61 0.94 -7.47 -2.41
N SER A 62 1.51 -8.03 -1.35
CA SER A 62 2.96 -8.23 -1.28
C SER A 62 3.32 -9.56 -0.64
N GLU A 63 4.47 -10.11 -1.05
CA GLU A 63 5.02 -11.35 -0.52
C GLU A 63 6.46 -11.11 -0.07
N PHE A 64 6.77 -11.61 1.12
CA PHE A 64 8.10 -11.50 1.73
C PHE A 64 8.63 -12.90 2.04
N THR A 65 9.94 -13.05 2.03
CA THR A 65 10.57 -14.34 2.36
C THR A 65 10.24 -14.77 3.79
N ASP A 66 10.17 -13.82 4.74
CA ASP A 66 9.93 -14.09 6.15
C ASP A 66 9.50 -12.81 6.90
N ARG A 67 9.27 -12.95 8.20
CA ARG A 67 8.88 -11.84 9.09
C ARG A 67 9.99 -10.80 9.22
N THR A 68 11.23 -11.22 9.19
CA THR A 68 12.38 -10.30 9.28
C THR A 68 12.38 -9.34 8.10
N ALA A 69 12.13 -9.85 6.89
CA ALA A 69 12.04 -9.01 5.68
C ALA A 69 10.86 -8.04 5.76
N LEU A 70 9.69 -8.49 6.23
CA LEU A 70 8.54 -7.60 6.41
C LEU A 70 8.86 -6.50 7.43
N ASN A 71 9.45 -6.84 8.56
CA ASN A 71 9.80 -5.84 9.59
C ASN A 71 10.82 -4.84 9.06
N ALA A 72 11.82 -5.29 8.30
CA ALA A 72 12.79 -4.39 7.67
C ALA A 72 12.12 -3.42 6.68
N TYR A 73 11.13 -3.90 5.93
CA TYR A 73 10.33 -3.07 5.04
C TYR A 73 9.52 -2.02 5.82
N LEU A 74 8.80 -2.44 6.85
CA LEU A 74 7.95 -1.54 7.64
C LEU A 74 8.76 -0.43 8.33
N ASP A 75 9.98 -0.74 8.77
CA ASP A 75 10.86 0.20 9.47
C ASP A 75 11.75 1.01 8.53
N HIS A 76 11.78 0.68 7.25
CA HIS A 76 12.65 1.35 6.29
C HIS A 76 12.27 2.83 6.16
N PRO A 77 13.27 3.75 6.12
CA PRO A 77 12.99 5.19 6.01
C PRO A 77 12.10 5.58 4.83
N GLU A 78 12.24 4.93 3.68
CA GLU A 78 11.41 5.21 2.50
C GLU A 78 9.96 4.80 2.72
N HIS A 79 9.69 3.70 3.44
CA HIS A 79 8.33 3.32 3.81
C HIS A 79 7.76 4.27 4.86
N VAL A 80 8.54 4.61 5.87
CA VAL A 80 8.13 5.56 6.92
C VAL A 80 7.80 6.92 6.32
N ALA A 81 8.54 7.37 5.31
CA ALA A 81 8.36 8.67 4.67
C ALA A 81 7.01 8.84 3.97
N ILE A 82 6.38 7.77 3.48
CA ILE A 82 5.10 7.87 2.78
C ILE A 82 3.89 7.76 3.72
N LYS A 83 4.07 7.36 4.96
CA LYS A 83 2.98 7.19 5.93
C LYS A 83 2.18 8.47 6.20
N PRO A 84 2.78 9.65 6.40
CA PRO A 84 2.01 10.87 6.67
C PRO A 84 1.02 11.20 5.56
N PHE A 85 1.42 11.10 4.30
CA PHE A 85 0.54 11.36 3.17
C PHE A 85 -0.61 10.35 3.12
N ILE A 86 -0.32 9.06 3.22
CA ILE A 86 -1.33 8.00 3.20
C ILE A 86 -2.30 8.18 4.37
N GLY A 87 -1.80 8.48 5.55
CA GLY A 87 -2.64 8.75 6.73
C GLY A 87 -3.56 9.97 6.55
N ALA A 88 -3.11 10.99 5.82
CA ALA A 88 -3.89 12.20 5.58
C ALA A 88 -5.02 11.98 4.56
N ILE A 89 -4.82 11.12 3.56
CA ILE A 89 -5.81 10.91 2.49
C ILE A 89 -6.76 9.74 2.75
N ARG A 90 -6.41 8.83 3.65
CA ARG A 90 -7.24 7.63 3.90
C ARG A 90 -8.45 7.93 4.77
N LEU A 91 -9.56 7.30 4.43
CA LEU A 91 -10.75 7.23 5.26
C LEU A 91 -10.70 5.97 6.12
N GLU A 92 -10.24 4.86 5.54
CA GLU A 92 -10.24 3.54 6.17
C GLU A 92 -9.05 2.71 5.67
N ARG A 93 -8.49 1.89 6.56
CA ARG A 93 -7.41 0.95 6.24
C ARG A 93 -7.73 -0.41 6.82
N GLN A 94 -7.61 -1.46 6.01
CA GLN A 94 -7.71 -2.84 6.44
C GLN A 94 -6.45 -3.58 6.06
N CYS A 95 -5.97 -4.48 6.90
CA CYS A 95 -4.81 -5.31 6.58
C CYS A 95 -4.93 -6.70 7.14
N MET A 96 -4.24 -7.63 6.50
CA MET A 96 -4.07 -8.99 6.99
C MET A 96 -2.74 -9.54 6.52
N ASP A 97 -1.92 -9.98 7.47
CA ASP A 97 -0.67 -10.68 7.20
C ASP A 97 -0.84 -12.14 7.56
N TYR A 98 -0.29 -13.04 6.74
CA TYR A 98 -0.35 -14.47 7.05
C TYR A 98 0.79 -15.22 6.38
N GLU A 99 1.13 -16.36 6.93
CA GLU A 99 2.17 -17.23 6.38
C GLU A 99 1.55 -18.48 5.73
N VAL A 100 2.16 -18.90 4.64
CA VAL A 100 1.80 -20.13 3.93
C VAL A 100 3.03 -20.98 3.66
#